data_0f0d1820e2a8160a02ecbeca847bb6ab
#
_entry.id   0f0d1820e2a8160a02ecbeca847bb6ab
#
_cell.length_a   1.000
_cell.length_b   1.000
_cell.length_c   1.000
_cell.angle_alpha   90.00
_cell.angle_beta   90.00
_cell.angle_gamma   90.00
#
_symmetry.space_group_name_H-M   'P 1'
#
loop_
_entity.id
_entity.type
_entity.pdbx_description
1 polymer ?
#
loop_
_entity_poly.entity_id
_entity_poly.type
_entity_poly.pdbx_seq_one_letter_code
_entity_poly.pdbx_strand_id
1 'polypeptide(L)'
;MRQILFGEQWFHPEAPAEVVEIFNRLGRKRTFKKGEELKHGAPDGEITLLLTGLCLYRFWDTQDKEHVLSLILPNRTMGDIDGLTGTMANVSAYTIKNSTGLVLPYDVWHKEIRKDINVYEKVAQNITFKQESHIEALLACFTLDIDSRLRAFLHSLIKSYYKPNYAGWNPMPVRLTATLIASIISA
;
A
#
# COMPACT_ATOMS: atom_id res chain seq x y z
N MET A 1 24.84 2.62 11.67
CA MET A 1 23.63 3.44 11.84
C MET A 1 22.74 3.18 10.64
N ARG A 2 21.49 2.74 10.82
CA ARG A 2 20.53 2.53 9.72
C ARG A 2 20.19 3.90 9.11
N GLN A 3 20.24 4.03 7.80
CA GLN A 3 19.76 5.24 7.14
C GLN A 3 18.23 5.33 7.30
N ILE A 4 17.74 6.54 7.56
CA ILE A 4 16.30 6.78 7.78
C ILE A 4 15.51 6.71 6.47
N LEU A 5 16.16 6.89 5.31
CA LEU A 5 15.50 6.98 4.02
C LEU A 5 16.01 5.90 3.06
N PHE A 6 15.27 4.80 2.95
CA PHE A 6 15.58 3.73 1.99
C PHE A 6 14.87 3.89 0.64
N GLY A 7 14.03 4.93 0.47
CA GLY A 7 13.32 5.22 -0.76
C GLY A 7 12.09 4.34 -1.00
N GLU A 8 11.46 3.88 0.07
CA GLU A 8 10.21 3.09 0.04
C GLU A 8 9.12 3.68 0.93
N GLN A 9 9.38 4.86 1.49
CA GLN A 9 8.41 5.58 2.32
C GLN A 9 7.13 5.85 1.54
N TRP A 10 6.00 5.71 2.24
CA TRP A 10 4.63 5.92 1.72
C TRP A 10 4.17 4.94 0.64
N PHE A 11 4.96 3.92 0.26
CA PHE A 11 4.58 2.96 -0.78
C PHE A 11 4.72 1.53 -0.28
N HIS A 12 3.73 0.71 -0.59
CA HIS A 12 3.79 -0.71 -0.27
C HIS A 12 4.72 -1.43 -1.26
N PRO A 13 5.41 -2.50 -0.82
CA PRO A 13 6.12 -3.39 -1.72
C PRO A 13 5.16 -4.10 -2.67
N GLU A 14 5.66 -4.56 -3.80
CA GLU A 14 4.90 -5.44 -4.68
C GLU A 14 4.57 -6.77 -4.00
N ALA A 15 3.42 -7.32 -4.35
CA ALA A 15 3.07 -8.65 -3.90
C ALA A 15 4.06 -9.69 -4.47
N PRO A 16 4.51 -10.68 -3.70
CA PRO A 16 5.32 -11.78 -4.22
C PRO A 16 4.64 -12.50 -5.38
N ALA A 17 5.44 -13.01 -6.31
CA ALA A 17 4.91 -13.68 -7.51
C ALA A 17 3.95 -14.83 -7.18
N GLU A 18 4.26 -15.62 -6.16
CA GLU A 18 3.43 -16.73 -5.70
C GLU A 18 2.08 -16.26 -5.15
N VAL A 19 2.06 -15.09 -4.50
CA VAL A 19 0.83 -14.45 -4.04
C VAL A 19 -0.01 -14.00 -5.24
N VAL A 20 0.62 -13.38 -6.24
CA VAL A 20 -0.06 -12.99 -7.50
C VAL A 20 -0.66 -14.21 -8.20
N GLU A 21 0.05 -15.34 -8.24
CA GLU A 21 -0.47 -16.59 -8.82
C GLU A 21 -1.71 -17.12 -8.10
N ILE A 22 -1.73 -17.06 -6.76
CA ILE A 22 -2.92 -17.43 -5.97
C ILE A 22 -4.11 -16.56 -6.38
N PHE A 23 -3.92 -15.25 -6.48
CA PHE A 23 -4.99 -14.33 -6.89
C PHE A 23 -5.43 -14.57 -8.33
N ASN A 24 -4.52 -14.83 -9.27
CA ASN A 24 -4.85 -15.12 -10.66
C ASN A 24 -5.68 -16.40 -10.80
N ARG A 25 -5.43 -17.40 -9.95
CA ARG A 25 -6.12 -18.69 -9.98
C ARG A 25 -7.47 -18.67 -9.28
N LEU A 26 -7.59 -17.97 -8.16
CA LEU A 26 -8.74 -18.08 -7.26
C LEU A 26 -9.47 -16.75 -7.05
N GLY A 27 -8.86 -15.64 -7.41
CA GLY A 27 -9.41 -14.32 -7.16
C GLY A 27 -10.58 -14.00 -8.09
N ARG A 28 -11.60 -13.38 -7.52
CA ARG A 28 -12.73 -12.82 -8.26
C ARG A 28 -12.40 -11.38 -8.67
N LYS A 29 -12.51 -11.07 -9.96
CA LYS A 29 -12.32 -9.71 -10.46
C LYS A 29 -13.42 -8.78 -9.92
N ARG A 30 -13.01 -7.63 -9.39
CA ARG A 30 -13.90 -6.58 -8.90
C ARG A 30 -13.43 -5.21 -9.40
N THR A 31 -14.39 -4.36 -9.72
CA THR A 31 -14.16 -2.95 -10.07
C THR A 31 -14.58 -2.08 -8.90
N PHE A 32 -13.77 -1.08 -8.60
CA PHE A 32 -13.99 -0.11 -7.53
C PHE A 32 -14.11 1.28 -8.16
N LYS A 33 -15.14 2.01 -7.79
CA LYS A 33 -15.32 3.40 -8.24
C LYS A 33 -14.39 4.33 -7.46
N LYS A 34 -13.96 5.42 -8.09
CA LYS A 34 -13.30 6.50 -7.35
C LYS A 34 -14.18 6.94 -6.16
N GLY A 35 -13.58 7.06 -4.99
CA GLY A 35 -14.28 7.42 -3.77
C GLY A 35 -14.85 6.24 -2.98
N GLU A 36 -14.67 5.00 -3.46
CA GLU A 36 -15.13 3.82 -2.74
C GLU A 36 -14.14 3.46 -1.62
N GLU A 37 -14.68 3.21 -0.44
CA GLU A 37 -13.93 2.69 0.69
C GLU A 37 -13.99 1.17 0.66
N LEU A 38 -12.81 0.54 0.73
CA LEU A 38 -12.70 -0.90 0.86
C LEU A 38 -12.67 -1.23 2.35
N LYS A 39 -13.69 -1.97 2.81
CA LYS A 39 -13.74 -2.44 4.19
C LYS A 39 -12.84 -3.66 4.35
N HIS A 40 -11.84 -3.55 5.19
CA HIS A 40 -11.00 -4.65 5.64
C HIS A 40 -11.27 -4.93 7.12
N GLY A 41 -10.95 -6.15 7.56
CA GLY A 41 -11.04 -6.52 8.97
C GLY A 41 -12.42 -6.92 9.49
N ALA A 42 -13.41 -7.13 8.61
CA ALA A 42 -14.67 -7.77 9.02
C ALA A 42 -14.49 -9.30 9.09
N PRO A 43 -15.33 -10.03 9.86
CA PRO A 43 -15.30 -11.49 9.88
C PRO A 43 -15.42 -12.12 8.48
N ASP A 44 -16.17 -11.46 7.59
CA ASP A 44 -16.33 -11.84 6.17
C ASP A 44 -15.38 -11.03 5.26
N GLY A 45 -14.20 -10.68 5.77
CA GLY A 45 -13.24 -9.83 5.08
C GLY A 45 -12.64 -10.47 3.85
N GLU A 46 -12.20 -9.63 2.96
CA GLU A 46 -11.56 -10.01 1.69
C GLU A 46 -10.17 -9.37 1.60
N ILE A 47 -9.23 -10.10 1.02
CA ILE A 47 -7.94 -9.54 0.60
C ILE A 47 -8.06 -9.14 -0.87
N THR A 48 -7.53 -7.97 -1.20
CA THR A 48 -7.55 -7.44 -2.57
C THR A 48 -6.14 -7.30 -3.11
N LEU A 49 -5.86 -7.88 -4.28
CA LEU A 49 -4.71 -7.54 -5.11
C LEU A 49 -5.14 -6.46 -6.10
N LEU A 50 -4.56 -5.27 -6.01
CA LEU A 50 -4.84 -4.17 -6.95
C LEU A 50 -4.19 -4.45 -8.31
N LEU A 51 -4.97 -4.45 -9.40
CA LEU A 51 -4.48 -4.64 -10.77
C LEU A 51 -4.25 -3.32 -11.48
N THR A 52 -5.21 -2.39 -11.34
CA THR A 52 -5.15 -1.06 -11.97
C THR A 52 -5.73 -0.02 -11.05
N GLY A 53 -5.39 1.24 -11.29
CA GLY A 53 -5.91 2.35 -10.50
C GLY A 53 -4.95 2.81 -9.40
N LEU A 54 -5.50 3.42 -8.37
CA LEU A 54 -4.73 3.97 -7.26
C LEU A 54 -5.61 4.03 -6.00
N CYS A 55 -5.10 3.48 -4.92
CA CYS A 55 -5.73 3.53 -3.61
C CYS A 55 -4.78 4.19 -2.59
N LEU A 56 -5.31 4.51 -1.43
CA LEU A 56 -4.53 4.96 -0.28
C LEU A 56 -5.05 4.32 1.00
N TYR A 57 -4.20 4.24 2.00
CA TYR A 57 -4.61 4.02 3.38
C TYR A 57 -4.75 5.35 4.09
N ARG A 58 -5.87 5.51 4.81
CA ARG A 58 -6.17 6.68 5.61
C ARG A 58 -6.75 6.28 6.96
N PHE A 59 -6.63 7.19 7.91
CA PHE A 59 -7.27 7.11 9.20
C PHE A 59 -7.71 8.52 9.65
N TRP A 60 -8.58 8.57 10.64
CA TRP A 60 -9.01 9.81 11.28
C TRP A 60 -8.46 9.85 12.69
N ASP A 61 -7.95 11.00 13.08
CA ASP A 61 -7.52 11.24 14.44
C ASP A 61 -8.73 11.55 15.36
N THR A 62 -8.45 11.77 16.63
CA THR A 62 -9.48 12.10 17.66
C THR A 62 -10.17 13.45 17.44
N GLN A 63 -9.73 14.24 16.47
CA GLN A 63 -10.30 15.54 16.07
C GLN A 63 -11.02 15.45 14.73
N ASP A 64 -11.34 14.24 14.26
CA ASP A 64 -11.95 13.96 12.96
C ASP A 64 -11.14 14.49 11.74
N LYS A 65 -9.84 14.68 11.91
CA LYS A 65 -8.94 15.07 10.83
C LYS A 65 -8.46 13.81 10.09
N GLU A 66 -8.63 13.82 8.75
CA GLU A 66 -8.12 12.76 7.88
C GLU A 66 -6.60 12.83 7.73
N HIS A 67 -5.96 11.68 7.85
CA HIS A 67 -4.54 11.49 7.60
C HIS A 67 -4.33 10.39 6.57
N VAL A 68 -3.41 10.61 5.64
CA VAL A 68 -3.01 9.61 4.65
C VAL A 68 -1.72 8.93 5.13
N LEU A 69 -1.76 7.61 5.23
CA LEU A 69 -0.62 6.82 5.69
C LEU A 69 0.29 6.40 4.53
N SER A 70 -0.31 5.91 3.44
CA SER A 70 0.45 5.40 2.28
C SER A 70 -0.39 5.34 1.02
N LEU A 71 0.28 5.29 -0.13
CA LEU A 71 -0.31 5.00 -1.43
C LEU A 71 -0.16 3.51 -1.77
N ILE A 72 -1.20 2.99 -2.42
CA ILE A 72 -1.27 1.61 -2.88
C ILE A 72 -1.36 1.64 -4.40
N LEU A 73 -0.29 1.16 -5.03
CA LEU A 73 -0.13 1.08 -6.48
C LEU A 73 -0.60 -0.29 -7.00
N PRO A 74 -0.72 -0.49 -8.32
CA PRO A 74 -0.94 -1.82 -8.90
C PRO A 74 0.10 -2.86 -8.41
N ASN A 75 -0.28 -4.12 -8.42
CA ASN A 75 0.47 -5.27 -7.90
C ASN A 75 0.76 -5.24 -6.39
N ARG A 76 -0.06 -4.54 -5.60
CA ARG A 76 0.02 -4.52 -4.13
C ARG A 76 -1.26 -5.10 -3.53
N THR A 77 -1.10 -5.76 -2.39
CA THR A 77 -2.23 -6.32 -1.64
C THR A 77 -2.73 -5.37 -0.57
N MET A 78 -4.04 -5.45 -0.31
CA MET A 78 -4.76 -4.73 0.76
C MET A 78 -5.56 -5.74 1.59
N GLY A 79 -5.67 -5.51 2.90
CA GLY A 79 -6.41 -6.37 3.82
C GLY A 79 -5.66 -7.62 4.29
N ASP A 80 -4.44 -7.83 3.84
CA ASP A 80 -3.63 -8.99 4.20
C ASP A 80 -3.11 -8.96 5.65
N ILE A 81 -2.90 -7.79 6.22
CA ILE A 81 -2.55 -7.66 7.65
C ILE A 81 -3.73 -8.15 8.48
N ASP A 82 -4.93 -7.63 8.24
CA ASP A 82 -6.15 -8.02 8.94
C ASP A 82 -6.46 -9.51 8.70
N GLY A 83 -6.30 -9.95 7.46
CA GLY A 83 -6.46 -11.35 7.08
C GLY A 83 -5.50 -12.27 7.82
N LEU A 84 -4.28 -11.84 8.15
CA LEU A 84 -3.31 -12.67 8.86
C LEU A 84 -3.47 -12.60 10.39
N THR A 85 -3.78 -11.42 10.93
CA THR A 85 -3.90 -11.18 12.38
C THR A 85 -5.28 -11.53 12.93
N GLY A 86 -6.31 -11.55 12.10
CA GLY A 86 -7.70 -11.73 12.52
C GLY A 86 -8.28 -10.50 13.26
N THR A 87 -7.59 -9.37 13.21
CA THR A 87 -8.02 -8.12 13.87
C THR A 87 -8.39 -7.07 12.84
N MET A 88 -9.27 -6.12 13.21
CA MET A 88 -9.57 -4.97 12.36
C MET A 88 -8.37 -4.03 12.29
N ALA A 89 -8.05 -3.56 11.09
CA ALA A 89 -7.06 -2.49 10.93
C ALA A 89 -7.59 -1.15 11.47
N ASN A 90 -6.65 -0.34 11.94
CA ASN A 90 -6.93 1.04 12.34
C ASN A 90 -7.00 2.01 11.14
N VAL A 91 -6.92 1.49 9.92
CA VAL A 91 -6.87 2.26 8.68
C VAL A 91 -7.85 1.70 7.66
N SER A 92 -8.41 2.57 6.84
CA SER A 92 -9.26 2.19 5.72
C SER A 92 -8.51 2.32 4.41
N ALA A 93 -8.71 1.35 3.49
CA ALA A 93 -8.30 1.51 2.10
C ALA A 93 -9.36 2.29 1.32
N TYR A 94 -8.92 3.27 0.53
CA TYR A 94 -9.80 4.16 -0.20
C TYR A 94 -9.31 4.36 -1.64
N THR A 95 -10.21 4.27 -2.61
CA THR A 95 -9.89 4.44 -4.02
C THR A 95 -9.88 5.90 -4.43
N ILE A 96 -8.75 6.39 -4.93
CA ILE A 96 -8.62 7.77 -5.46
C ILE A 96 -8.71 7.86 -6.98
N LYS A 97 -8.73 6.70 -7.65
CA LYS A 97 -9.04 6.54 -9.08
C LYS A 97 -9.93 5.32 -9.25
N ASN A 98 -10.69 5.26 -10.36
CA ASN A 98 -11.35 4.01 -10.75
C ASN A 98 -10.30 2.90 -10.83
N SER A 99 -10.54 1.81 -10.14
CA SER A 99 -9.57 0.75 -9.90
C SER A 99 -10.18 -0.61 -10.22
N THR A 100 -9.34 -1.57 -10.54
CA THR A 100 -9.73 -2.98 -10.64
C THR A 100 -8.79 -3.82 -9.79
N GLY A 101 -9.31 -4.88 -9.21
CA GLY A 101 -8.53 -5.80 -8.40
C GLY A 101 -9.07 -7.23 -8.49
N LEU A 102 -8.29 -8.16 -7.95
CA LEU A 102 -8.71 -9.51 -7.64
C LEU A 102 -8.95 -9.62 -6.14
N VAL A 103 -10.07 -10.18 -5.76
CA VAL A 103 -10.52 -10.31 -4.36
C VAL A 103 -10.59 -11.76 -3.96
N LEU A 104 -10.10 -12.07 -2.77
CA LEU A 104 -10.15 -13.39 -2.14
C LEU A 104 -10.72 -13.29 -0.73
N PRO A 105 -11.70 -14.15 -0.35
CA PRO A 105 -12.10 -14.29 1.04
C PRO A 105 -10.95 -14.72 1.95
N TYR A 106 -10.95 -14.30 3.21
CA TYR A 106 -9.89 -14.61 4.18
C TYR A 106 -9.69 -16.11 4.40
N ASP A 107 -10.75 -16.89 4.46
CA ASP A 107 -10.68 -18.34 4.65
C ASP A 107 -9.98 -19.03 3.48
N VAL A 108 -10.28 -18.61 2.23
CA VAL A 108 -9.61 -19.09 1.02
C VAL A 108 -8.14 -18.69 1.04
N TRP A 109 -7.85 -17.44 1.37
CA TRP A 109 -6.49 -16.92 1.50
C TRP A 109 -5.67 -17.73 2.51
N HIS A 110 -6.17 -17.87 3.73
CA HIS A 110 -5.51 -18.63 4.80
C HIS A 110 -5.23 -20.08 4.40
N LYS A 111 -6.19 -20.74 3.74
CA LYS A 111 -6.03 -22.10 3.26
C LYS A 111 -4.91 -22.20 2.23
N GLU A 112 -4.82 -21.24 1.30
CA GLU A 112 -3.85 -21.30 0.22
C GLU A 112 -2.43 -21.01 0.71
N ILE A 113 -2.20 -19.94 1.47
CA ILE A 113 -0.85 -19.58 1.93
C ILE A 113 -0.24 -20.62 2.88
N ARG A 114 -1.07 -21.40 3.58
CA ARG A 114 -0.61 -22.46 4.51
C ARG A 114 -0.22 -23.76 3.82
N LYS A 115 -0.50 -23.90 2.53
CA LYS A 115 -0.11 -25.12 1.77
C LYS A 115 1.40 -25.21 1.55
N ASP A 116 2.09 -24.06 1.51
CA ASP A 116 3.52 -23.97 1.27
C ASP A 116 4.15 -22.96 2.25
N ILE A 117 5.06 -23.45 3.07
CA ILE A 117 5.74 -22.62 4.07
C ILE A 117 6.52 -21.47 3.41
N ASN A 118 7.09 -21.68 2.22
CA ASN A 118 7.83 -20.62 1.53
C ASN A 118 6.90 -19.49 1.09
N VAL A 119 5.67 -19.80 0.66
CA VAL A 119 4.66 -18.79 0.34
C VAL A 119 4.27 -18.03 1.60
N TYR A 120 4.04 -18.75 2.70
CA TYR A 120 3.71 -18.12 3.98
C TYR A 120 4.82 -17.16 4.46
N GLU A 121 6.08 -17.58 4.37
CA GLU A 121 7.24 -16.73 4.72
C GLU A 121 7.31 -15.47 3.83
N LYS A 122 7.06 -15.59 2.53
CA LYS A 122 7.01 -14.44 1.62
C LYS A 122 5.88 -13.47 1.94
N VAL A 123 4.72 -13.98 2.35
CA VAL A 123 3.62 -13.15 2.84
C VAL A 123 4.04 -12.40 4.10
N ALA A 124 4.62 -13.08 5.07
CA ALA A 124 5.10 -12.49 6.31
C ALA A 124 6.17 -11.41 6.06
N GLN A 125 7.14 -11.69 5.18
CA GLN A 125 8.15 -10.71 4.76
C GLN A 125 7.52 -9.49 4.09
N ASN A 126 6.57 -9.69 3.16
CA ASN A 126 5.88 -8.60 2.48
C ASN A 126 5.14 -7.69 3.46
N ILE A 127 4.43 -8.28 4.44
CA ILE A 127 3.75 -7.53 5.51
C ILE A 127 4.78 -6.75 6.36
N THR A 128 5.91 -7.35 6.69
CA THR A 128 6.97 -6.69 7.44
C THR A 128 7.51 -5.48 6.67
N PHE A 129 7.77 -5.61 5.37
CA PHE A 129 8.21 -4.48 4.54
C PHE A 129 7.16 -3.38 4.42
N LYS A 130 5.86 -3.70 4.41
CA LYS A 130 4.79 -2.69 4.49
C LYS A 130 4.90 -1.88 5.79
N GLN A 131 5.06 -2.56 6.92
CA GLN A 131 5.21 -1.88 8.21
C GLN A 131 6.49 -1.03 8.27
N GLU A 132 7.60 -1.51 7.73
CA GLU A 132 8.83 -0.73 7.62
C GLU A 132 8.62 0.53 6.77
N SER A 133 7.94 0.43 5.63
CA SER A 133 7.59 1.59 4.79
C SER A 133 6.77 2.64 5.55
N HIS A 134 5.80 2.20 6.36
CA HIS A 134 5.02 3.09 7.21
C HIS A 134 5.87 3.77 8.30
N ILE A 135 6.73 2.99 8.97
CA ILE A 135 7.65 3.53 9.99
C ILE A 135 8.60 4.55 9.37
N GLU A 136 9.18 4.26 8.22
CA GLU A 136 10.06 5.19 7.49
C GLU A 136 9.33 6.47 7.07
N ALA A 137 8.08 6.37 6.65
CA ALA A 137 7.24 7.52 6.34
C ALA A 137 7.01 8.41 7.58
N LEU A 138 6.68 7.79 8.71
CA LEU A 138 6.52 8.50 9.99
C LEU A 138 7.83 9.16 10.42
N LEU A 139 8.96 8.45 10.35
CA LEU A 139 10.28 9.00 10.68
C LEU A 139 10.62 10.19 9.77
N ALA A 140 10.29 10.13 8.47
CA ALA A 140 10.46 11.25 7.56
C ALA A 140 9.62 12.46 8.00
N CYS A 141 8.36 12.24 8.44
CA CYS A 141 7.49 13.31 8.93
C CYS A 141 8.04 13.97 10.22
N PHE A 142 8.69 13.21 11.09
CA PHE A 142 9.24 13.74 12.34
C PHE A 142 10.62 14.40 12.20
N THR A 143 11.43 13.98 11.23
CA THR A 143 12.85 14.34 11.16
C THR A 143 13.22 15.26 10.00
N LEU A 144 12.39 15.32 8.97
CA LEU A 144 12.67 16.12 7.77
C LEU A 144 11.78 17.35 7.69
N ASP A 145 12.31 18.42 7.11
CA ASP A 145 11.51 19.57 6.68
C ASP A 145 10.61 19.21 5.48
N ILE A 146 9.69 20.09 5.13
CA ILE A 146 8.67 19.87 4.08
C ILE A 146 9.32 19.62 2.71
N ASP A 147 10.37 20.39 2.36
CA ASP A 147 11.08 20.23 1.09
C ASP A 147 11.76 18.88 0.98
N SER A 148 12.42 18.45 2.04
CA SER A 148 13.09 17.14 2.11
C SER A 148 12.08 15.99 2.07
N ARG A 149 10.91 16.13 2.74
CA ARG A 149 9.81 15.16 2.66
C ARG A 149 9.25 15.07 1.25
N LEU A 150 9.02 16.20 0.59
CA LEU A 150 8.54 16.23 -0.79
C LEU A 150 9.52 15.54 -1.74
N ARG A 151 10.82 15.81 -1.62
CA ARG A 151 11.86 15.14 -2.43
C ARG A 151 11.90 13.63 -2.18
N ALA A 152 11.85 13.21 -0.92
CA ALA A 152 11.81 11.80 -0.55
C ALA A 152 10.57 11.10 -1.12
N PHE A 153 9.39 11.72 -1.02
CA PHE A 153 8.15 11.22 -1.58
C PHE A 153 8.22 11.06 -3.10
N LEU A 154 8.66 12.09 -3.83
CA LEU A 154 8.78 12.04 -5.28
C LEU A 154 9.79 10.99 -5.74
N HIS A 155 10.92 10.86 -5.04
CA HIS A 155 11.91 9.82 -5.29
C HIS A 155 11.31 8.41 -5.10
N SER A 156 10.62 8.17 -3.97
CA SER A 156 9.98 6.90 -3.68
C SER A 156 8.87 6.58 -4.69
N LEU A 157 8.08 7.58 -5.09
CA LEU A 157 7.06 7.44 -6.14
C LEU A 157 7.68 6.99 -7.46
N ILE A 158 8.73 7.64 -7.92
CA ILE A 158 9.41 7.29 -9.17
C ILE A 158 10.00 5.88 -9.06
N LYS A 159 10.73 5.58 -7.98
CA LYS A 159 11.33 4.27 -7.72
C LYS A 159 10.31 3.13 -7.71
N SER A 160 9.08 3.40 -7.28
CA SER A 160 8.00 2.41 -7.23
C SER A 160 7.43 2.03 -8.60
N TYR A 161 7.77 2.76 -9.65
CA TYR A 161 7.31 2.49 -11.03
C TYR A 161 8.45 2.08 -11.97
N TYR A 162 9.64 2.64 -11.80
CA TYR A 162 10.79 2.37 -12.65
C TYR A 162 12.11 2.82 -11.99
N LYS A 163 13.23 2.39 -12.57
CA LYS A 163 14.55 2.81 -12.08
C LYS A 163 14.75 4.31 -12.32
N PRO A 164 15.00 5.13 -11.27
CA PRO A 164 15.18 6.55 -11.43
C PRO A 164 16.40 6.90 -12.30
N ASN A 165 16.25 7.92 -13.13
CA ASN A 165 17.38 8.57 -13.80
C ASN A 165 17.93 9.68 -12.90
N TYR A 166 19.06 9.43 -12.26
CA TYR A 166 19.69 10.42 -11.34
C TYR A 166 20.44 11.53 -12.08
N ALA A 167 20.70 11.38 -13.38
CA ALA A 167 21.42 12.37 -14.18
C ALA A 167 20.49 13.34 -14.93
N GLY A 168 19.20 13.17 -14.88
CA GLY A 168 18.26 13.96 -15.66
C GLY A 168 16.81 13.91 -15.15
N TRP A 169 15.91 14.32 -16.04
CA TRP A 169 14.48 14.34 -15.76
C TRP A 169 13.87 12.94 -15.69
N ASN A 170 12.94 12.76 -14.75
CA ASN A 170 12.11 11.58 -14.66
C ASN A 170 10.65 12.00 -14.95
N PRO A 171 9.92 11.30 -15.83
CA PRO A 171 8.50 11.56 -16.01
C PRO A 171 7.72 11.22 -14.74
N MET A 172 6.71 12.01 -14.42
CA MET A 172 5.83 11.71 -13.30
C MET A 172 4.94 10.49 -13.67
N PRO A 173 5.04 9.36 -12.96
CA PRO A 173 4.37 8.12 -13.36
C PRO A 173 2.85 8.17 -13.16
N VAL A 174 2.38 9.02 -12.27
CA VAL A 174 0.96 9.20 -11.98
C VAL A 174 0.65 10.65 -11.61
N ARG A 175 -0.50 11.16 -12.07
CA ARG A 175 -0.97 12.50 -11.68
C ARG A 175 -1.53 12.45 -10.26
N LEU A 176 -0.96 13.27 -9.38
CA LEU A 176 -1.43 13.53 -8.02
C LEU A 176 -1.68 15.03 -7.88
N THR A 177 -2.68 15.41 -7.08
CA THR A 177 -2.91 16.83 -6.76
C THR A 177 -1.94 17.31 -5.69
N ALA A 178 -1.62 18.59 -5.67
CA ALA A 178 -0.78 19.17 -4.62
C ALA A 178 -1.37 18.93 -3.21
N THR A 179 -2.70 19.07 -3.08
CA THR A 179 -3.42 18.79 -1.83
C THR A 179 -3.20 17.35 -1.36
N LEU A 180 -3.29 16.36 -2.27
CA LEU A 180 -3.06 14.97 -1.90
C LEU A 180 -1.61 14.73 -1.50
N ILE A 181 -0.64 15.28 -2.22
CA ILE A 181 0.78 15.19 -1.87
C ILE A 181 1.00 15.78 -0.47
N ALA A 182 0.50 16.99 -0.22
CA ALA A 182 0.59 17.64 1.08
C ALA A 182 0.01 16.77 2.22
N SER A 183 -1.17 16.17 1.98
CA SER A 183 -1.79 15.26 2.94
C SER A 183 -0.93 14.01 3.24
N ILE A 184 -0.27 13.45 2.21
CA ILE A 184 0.59 12.26 2.36
C ILE A 184 1.86 12.59 3.16
N ILE A 185 2.51 13.72 2.85
CA ILE A 185 3.77 14.11 3.50
C ILE A 185 3.55 14.90 4.79
N SER A 186 2.30 15.06 5.24
CA SER A 186 1.91 15.83 6.44
C SER A 186 2.41 17.28 6.39
N ALA A 187 2.14 17.98 5.27
CA ALA A 187 2.52 19.38 5.04
C ALA A 187 1.31 20.32 5.20
#